data_2571430322434fbe1bd94d09801027ce
#
_entry.id   2571430322434fbe1bd94d09801027ce
#
_cell.length_a   1.000
_cell.length_b   1.000
_cell.length_c   1.000
_cell.angle_alpha   90.00
_cell.angle_beta   90.00
_cell.angle_gamma   90.00
#
_symmetry.space_group_name_H-M   'P 1'
#
loop_
_entity.id
_entity.type
_entity.pdbx_description
1 polymer ?
#
loop_
_entity_poly.entity_id
_entity_poly.type
_entity_poly.pdbx_seq_one_letter_code
_entity_poly.pdbx_strand_id
1 'polypeptide(L)'
;MILRFAATPLRGDCILRIPTIDQIAGPRLRSLPRTQKWRDQDARRISTAKSLDKLIGIARTSSAICLRFIGRASLLTAAALYGQPAPNITIHWDKVIVVSKSTPTLQVVVNPRLRHSDPLSAAAYKAVNELGADYVRFVPWLPYPRLAVAELEPPTPQETSWNFNLIDPMMKDFLDATAGHSTILNFSTLPAWLFKTRQPVPYAADPDQVDWNYTQGTELRDSSGNEVGNYYARLVSWYINGGFTDENGVRHLSGYHYKLPYWEVLNEVDFEHNTTPEQYTERYDAIVGAIHQVSPETKFVGLALAMPGVAPRFFEYFLDHKNHRPNAPLDMISYHFYASPSAGQTLDSWQYTFFDQEAGFLNTVRFVEAIRKRLSPETRTDIDELGAILPTDNKPGDNIPPPPLYWNLAGALYADLFIELSRLEIDVIGESQLIGYPTQFPSVSMMDWTTNRPNARFWVLKLIKDTFHPGDQLVKTSIGSPDVVAQGFITPAGHKLLVVNKRNHAIEILLPDAEKATALTVDSEAAEGPARSVNLTGERIKLEPFAVTVVSW
;
A
#
# COMPACT_ATOMS: atom_id res chain seq x y z
N MET A 1 4.93 0.87 -7.61
CA MET A 1 6.19 1.17 -8.31
C MET A 1 6.71 2.48 -7.76
N ILE A 2 7.51 2.42 -6.71
CA ILE A 2 8.10 3.60 -6.08
C ILE A 2 9.27 4.07 -6.94
N LEU A 3 9.31 5.36 -7.19
CA LEU A 3 10.18 6.02 -8.16
C LEU A 3 11.66 6.00 -7.73
N ARG A 4 12.55 5.55 -8.59
CA ARG A 4 13.98 5.81 -8.45
C ARG A 4 14.27 7.28 -8.79
N PHE A 5 14.74 8.04 -7.82
CA PHE A 5 15.29 9.35 -8.06
C PHE A 5 16.76 9.21 -8.49
N ALA A 6 17.02 9.32 -9.77
CA ALA A 6 18.37 9.52 -10.28
C ALA A 6 18.50 10.99 -10.66
N ALA A 7 19.08 11.80 -9.79
CA ALA A 7 19.46 13.16 -10.10
C ALA A 7 20.81 13.14 -10.83
N THR A 8 20.81 13.48 -12.11
CA THR A 8 22.04 13.83 -12.82
C THR A 8 22.14 15.37 -12.81
N PRO A 9 23.18 15.97 -12.27
CA PRO A 9 23.29 17.43 -12.23
C PRO A 9 23.62 17.96 -13.62
N LEU A 10 22.63 18.46 -14.32
CA LEU A 10 22.81 19.37 -15.44
C LEU A 10 22.11 20.68 -15.10
N ARG A 11 22.85 21.76 -15.24
CA ARG A 11 22.49 23.15 -14.97
C ARG A 11 20.98 23.43 -15.14
N GLY A 12 20.30 23.70 -14.04
CA GLY A 12 19.11 24.53 -13.98
C GLY A 12 17.74 23.84 -13.95
N ASP A 13 17.57 22.57 -14.36
CA ASP A 13 16.25 21.93 -14.34
C ASP A 13 16.36 20.47 -13.90
N CYS A 14 15.85 20.13 -12.71
CA CYS A 14 15.67 18.75 -12.27
C CYS A 14 14.47 18.14 -12.99
N ILE A 15 14.69 17.38 -14.06
CA ILE A 15 13.64 16.62 -14.73
C ILE A 15 13.66 15.19 -14.17
N LEU A 16 12.62 14.84 -13.42
CA LEU A 16 12.32 13.46 -13.03
C LEU A 16 11.89 12.65 -14.27
N ARG A 17 12.70 11.65 -14.66
CA ARG A 17 12.32 10.68 -15.69
C ARG A 17 11.84 9.40 -15.04
N ILE A 18 10.60 9.03 -15.31
CA ILE A 18 10.05 7.70 -15.00
C ILE A 18 10.50 6.76 -16.12
N PRO A 19 11.23 5.67 -15.83
CA PRO A 19 11.55 4.67 -16.85
C PRO A 19 10.29 3.92 -17.29
N THR A 20 10.08 3.80 -18.58
CA THR A 20 9.10 2.88 -19.17
C THR A 20 9.62 1.45 -19.11
N ILE A 21 8.71 0.46 -19.12
CA ILE A 21 9.01 -0.99 -19.03
C ILE A 21 10.06 -1.47 -20.05
N ASP A 22 10.23 -0.78 -21.16
CA ASP A 22 11.20 -1.12 -22.22
C ASP A 22 12.67 -0.78 -21.89
N GLN A 23 12.95 -0.13 -20.75
CA GLN A 23 14.32 0.26 -20.37
C GLN A 23 14.98 -0.68 -19.34
N ILE A 24 14.32 -1.78 -18.97
CA ILE A 24 14.82 -2.76 -17.98
C ILE A 24 15.44 -4.00 -18.68
N ALA A 25 16.07 -3.84 -19.83
CA ALA A 25 16.92 -4.87 -20.42
C ALA A 25 18.37 -4.63 -19.98
N GLY A 26 18.81 -5.34 -18.97
CA GLY A 26 20.18 -5.32 -18.44
C GLY A 26 21.19 -6.01 -19.35
N PRO A 27 22.49 -5.95 -19.02
CA PRO A 27 23.59 -6.15 -19.96
C PRO A 27 23.80 -7.60 -20.39
N ARG A 28 24.18 -7.74 -21.63
CA ARG A 28 24.55 -8.93 -22.42
C ARG A 28 25.30 -10.00 -21.65
N LEU A 29 24.74 -11.18 -21.59
CA LEU A 29 25.46 -12.43 -21.33
C LEU A 29 26.45 -12.71 -22.47
N ARG A 30 27.73 -12.85 -22.12
CA ARG A 30 28.78 -13.34 -23.02
C ARG A 30 28.59 -14.81 -23.34
N SER A 31 28.73 -15.08 -24.61
CA SER A 31 28.81 -16.33 -25.37
C SER A 31 29.19 -17.61 -24.63
N LEU A 32 28.38 -18.66 -24.84
CA LEU A 32 28.78 -20.06 -24.88
C LEU A 32 28.44 -20.65 -26.26
N PRO A 33 29.12 -21.71 -26.74
CA PRO A 33 29.28 -21.97 -28.17
C PRO A 33 28.10 -22.77 -28.78
N ARG A 34 27.93 -22.51 -30.07
CA ARG A 34 26.96 -23.14 -30.98
C ARG A 34 27.16 -24.66 -31.11
N THR A 35 26.05 -25.42 -31.03
CA THR A 35 25.87 -26.58 -31.89
C THR A 35 24.40 -26.80 -32.26
N GLN A 36 24.21 -26.93 -33.54
CA GLN A 36 23.19 -27.65 -34.31
C GLN A 36 21.81 -27.03 -34.56
N LYS A 37 21.74 -26.54 -35.77
CA LYS A 37 20.75 -26.72 -36.87
C LYS A 37 19.36 -27.25 -36.51
N TRP A 38 18.35 -26.35 -36.69
CA TRP A 38 17.11 -26.70 -37.36
C TRP A 38 16.80 -25.70 -38.49
N ARG A 39 16.30 -26.29 -39.60
CA ARG A 39 16.22 -25.68 -40.93
C ARG A 39 15.04 -24.74 -41.11
N ASP A 40 15.28 -23.76 -41.98
CA ASP A 40 14.33 -22.94 -42.72
C ASP A 40 13.06 -23.71 -43.18
N GLN A 41 11.90 -23.16 -42.80
CA GLN A 41 10.66 -23.19 -43.60
C GLN A 41 9.69 -22.21 -42.90
N ASP A 42 9.52 -21.01 -43.48
CA ASP A 42 8.33 -20.18 -43.52
C ASP A 42 8.66 -18.66 -43.66
N ALA A 43 9.45 -18.42 -44.70
CA ALA A 43 9.64 -17.06 -45.20
C ALA A 43 9.02 -16.94 -46.59
N ARG A 44 7.68 -17.04 -46.67
CA ARG A 44 6.91 -16.58 -47.86
C ARG A 44 5.48 -16.33 -47.44
N ARG A 45 5.18 -15.08 -47.10
CA ARG A 45 3.88 -14.41 -47.24
C ARG A 45 3.90 -13.06 -46.53
N ILE A 46 4.45 -12.04 -47.16
CA ILE A 46 3.99 -10.66 -47.07
C ILE A 46 4.61 -9.95 -48.27
N SER A 47 3.88 -9.98 -49.36
CA SER A 47 4.07 -9.11 -50.51
C SER A 47 2.73 -8.99 -51.25
N THR A 48 1.87 -8.13 -50.74
CA THR A 48 0.76 -7.56 -51.54
C THR A 48 0.26 -6.28 -50.86
N ALA A 49 1.05 -5.22 -51.02
CA ALA A 49 0.61 -3.86 -50.75
C ALA A 49 0.87 -3.04 -52.02
N LYS A 50 0.13 -3.32 -53.07
CA LYS A 50 -0.01 -2.46 -54.26
C LYS A 50 -1.27 -2.90 -55.00
N SER A 51 -2.44 -2.39 -54.59
CA SER A 51 -3.66 -2.32 -55.41
C SER A 51 -4.78 -1.64 -54.61
N LEU A 52 -4.68 -0.36 -54.37
CA LEU A 52 -5.80 0.42 -53.82
C LEU A 52 -6.03 1.76 -54.56
N ASP A 53 -5.46 1.94 -55.75
CA ASP A 53 -5.65 3.17 -56.56
C ASP A 53 -6.49 2.98 -57.82
N LYS A 54 -7.40 2.01 -57.87
CA LYS A 54 -8.27 1.79 -59.02
C LYS A 54 -9.74 1.54 -58.71
N LEU A 55 -10.31 2.23 -57.72
CA LEU A 55 -11.76 2.15 -57.42
C LEU A 55 -12.39 3.49 -57.07
N ILE A 56 -11.87 4.59 -57.67
CA ILE A 56 -12.54 5.90 -57.66
C ILE A 56 -12.85 6.27 -59.10
N GLY A 57 -13.90 5.70 -59.64
CA GLY A 57 -14.25 6.04 -61.01
C GLY A 57 -15.48 5.35 -61.56
N ILE A 58 -16.49 5.03 -60.76
CA ILE A 58 -17.85 4.70 -61.27
C ILE A 58 -18.87 4.95 -60.16
N ALA A 59 -19.35 6.17 -60.03
CA ALA A 59 -20.60 6.48 -59.33
C ALA A 59 -21.08 7.89 -59.66
N ARG A 60 -21.35 8.11 -60.92
CA ARG A 60 -22.23 9.21 -61.35
C ARG A 60 -23.17 8.67 -62.42
N THR A 61 -24.30 8.15 -61.99
CA THR A 61 -25.59 8.07 -62.69
C THR A 61 -26.45 7.04 -61.95
N SER A 62 -27.34 7.52 -61.09
CA SER A 62 -28.63 6.92 -60.75
C SER A 62 -29.21 7.58 -59.50
N SER A 63 -29.52 8.89 -59.66
CA SER A 63 -30.44 9.54 -58.71
C SER A 63 -31.85 9.34 -59.34
N ALA A 64 -32.65 8.46 -58.77
CA ALA A 64 -34.11 8.44 -58.83
C ALA A 64 -34.76 7.09 -58.55
N ILE A 65 -34.38 6.32 -57.58
CA ILE A 65 -35.22 5.24 -57.01
C ILE A 65 -34.72 4.91 -55.57
N CYS A 66 -34.88 5.80 -54.64
CA CYS A 66 -34.63 5.51 -53.21
C CYS A 66 -35.43 6.39 -52.25
N LEU A 67 -36.64 6.77 -52.63
CA LEU A 67 -37.52 7.59 -51.77
C LEU A 67 -38.80 6.86 -51.31
N ARG A 68 -38.83 5.54 -51.31
CA ARG A 68 -39.97 4.76 -50.80
C ARG A 68 -39.63 3.66 -49.81
N PHE A 69 -38.39 3.56 -49.32
CA PHE A 69 -38.00 2.54 -48.29
C PHE A 69 -37.50 3.14 -46.98
N ILE A 70 -37.53 4.45 -46.77
CA ILE A 70 -37.08 5.10 -45.53
C ILE A 70 -38.21 5.21 -44.48
N GLY A 71 -39.43 4.83 -44.82
CA GLY A 71 -40.60 4.94 -43.92
C GLY A 71 -40.87 3.74 -43.00
N ARG A 72 -40.08 2.67 -43.04
CA ARG A 72 -40.29 1.48 -42.17
C ARG A 72 -39.08 0.99 -41.39
N ALA A 73 -37.92 1.61 -41.51
CA ALA A 73 -36.73 1.27 -40.73
C ALA A 73 -36.53 2.15 -39.48
N SER A 74 -37.36 3.22 -39.32
CA SER A 74 -37.25 4.14 -38.16
C SER A 74 -38.09 3.72 -36.95
N LEU A 75 -38.69 2.55 -36.95
CA LEU A 75 -39.48 2.01 -35.82
C LEU A 75 -38.85 0.78 -35.14
N LEU A 76 -37.65 0.38 -35.54
CA LEU A 76 -36.94 -0.77 -34.95
C LEU A 76 -35.65 -0.38 -34.22
N THR A 77 -35.28 0.89 -34.14
CA THR A 77 -34.11 1.38 -33.38
C THR A 77 -34.49 2.07 -32.07
N ALA A 78 -35.76 2.10 -31.69
CA ALA A 78 -36.21 2.61 -30.38
C ALA A 78 -36.38 1.52 -29.31
N ALA A 79 -35.97 0.30 -29.58
CA ALA A 79 -36.17 -0.84 -28.66
C ALA A 79 -34.87 -1.38 -28.02
N ALA A 80 -33.77 -0.63 -28.04
CA ALA A 80 -32.50 -1.06 -27.45
C ALA A 80 -32.01 -0.15 -26.29
N LEU A 81 -32.90 0.58 -25.65
CA LEU A 81 -32.70 1.19 -24.35
C LEU A 81 -33.44 0.39 -23.25
N TYR A 82 -33.50 -0.92 -23.37
CA TYR A 82 -33.72 -1.75 -22.22
C TYR A 82 -32.42 -1.72 -21.42
N GLY A 83 -32.40 -0.92 -20.36
CA GLY A 83 -31.31 -0.93 -19.39
C GLY A 83 -31.00 -2.38 -19.03
N GLN A 84 -29.73 -2.72 -18.96
CA GLN A 84 -29.29 -4.04 -18.46
C GLN A 84 -30.03 -4.27 -17.12
N PRO A 85 -30.60 -5.48 -16.88
CA PRO A 85 -31.23 -5.74 -15.60
C PRO A 85 -30.21 -5.52 -14.49
N ALA A 86 -30.66 -4.88 -13.40
CA ALA A 86 -29.82 -4.62 -12.24
C ALA A 86 -29.13 -5.92 -11.80
N PRO A 87 -27.81 -5.93 -11.58
CA PRO A 87 -27.09 -7.12 -11.11
C PRO A 87 -27.69 -7.61 -9.79
N ASN A 88 -27.98 -8.91 -9.72
CA ASN A 88 -28.53 -9.53 -8.51
C ASN A 88 -27.39 -10.06 -7.64
N ILE A 89 -27.43 -9.76 -6.34
CA ILE A 89 -26.56 -10.34 -5.33
C ILE A 89 -27.23 -11.59 -4.76
N THR A 90 -26.51 -12.71 -4.76
CA THR A 90 -26.93 -13.96 -4.13
C THR A 90 -25.99 -14.29 -2.99
N ILE A 91 -26.52 -14.41 -1.77
CA ILE A 91 -25.76 -14.73 -0.56
C ILE A 91 -26.24 -16.08 -0.02
N HIS A 92 -25.29 -16.99 0.18
CA HIS A 92 -25.57 -18.30 0.79
C HIS A 92 -25.12 -18.30 2.25
N TRP A 93 -25.96 -17.81 3.14
CA TRP A 93 -25.65 -17.68 4.58
C TRP A 93 -25.31 -19.01 5.25
N ASP A 94 -25.75 -20.13 4.69
CA ASP A 94 -25.46 -21.50 5.12
C ASP A 94 -24.10 -22.04 4.64
N LYS A 95 -23.35 -21.28 3.81
CA LYS A 95 -22.12 -21.75 3.17
C LYS A 95 -20.92 -20.89 3.52
N VAL A 96 -20.35 -21.15 4.68
CA VAL A 96 -19.08 -20.53 5.08
C VAL A 96 -17.96 -21.01 4.15
N ILE A 97 -17.16 -20.07 3.62
CA ILE A 97 -16.01 -20.36 2.74
C ILE A 97 -14.68 -20.20 3.48
N VAL A 98 -14.60 -19.26 4.43
CA VAL A 98 -13.40 -19.02 5.23
C VAL A 98 -13.78 -18.28 6.51
N VAL A 99 -12.99 -18.44 7.58
CA VAL A 99 -13.05 -17.62 8.79
C VAL A 99 -11.96 -16.57 8.68
N SER A 100 -12.33 -15.29 8.72
CA SER A 100 -11.40 -14.17 8.59
C SER A 100 -10.33 -14.19 9.69
N LYS A 101 -9.10 -13.89 9.31
CA LYS A 101 -8.00 -13.55 10.23
C LYS A 101 -7.66 -12.06 10.17
N SER A 102 -8.30 -11.34 9.25
CA SER A 102 -7.89 -10.03 8.79
C SER A 102 -8.21 -8.93 9.77
N THR A 103 -7.20 -8.14 10.10
CA THR A 103 -7.32 -6.91 10.86
C THR A 103 -7.04 -5.74 9.93
N PRO A 104 -8.05 -4.90 9.60
CA PRO A 104 -7.84 -3.67 8.83
C PRO A 104 -7.16 -2.61 9.69
N THR A 105 -6.14 -1.95 9.15
CA THR A 105 -5.33 -0.95 9.84
C THR A 105 -4.75 0.10 8.88
N LEU A 106 -3.88 0.97 9.39
CA LEU A 106 -3.16 1.97 8.59
C LEU A 106 -1.72 2.15 9.04
N GLN A 107 -0.94 2.83 8.20
CA GLN A 107 0.37 3.32 8.62
C GLN A 107 0.40 4.84 8.83
N VAL A 108 1.26 5.24 9.77
CA VAL A 108 1.61 6.63 10.09
C VAL A 108 3.08 6.85 9.74
N VAL A 109 3.35 7.44 8.57
CA VAL A 109 4.71 7.78 8.15
C VAL A 109 5.09 9.12 8.73
N VAL A 110 6.22 9.15 9.45
CA VAL A 110 6.71 10.38 10.11
C VAL A 110 7.09 11.44 9.07
N ASN A 111 6.54 12.62 9.29
CA ASN A 111 6.82 13.80 8.48
C ASN A 111 6.55 15.08 9.28
N PRO A 112 6.96 16.27 8.81
CA PRO A 112 6.78 17.53 9.54
C PRO A 112 5.34 17.87 9.95
N ARG A 113 4.33 17.37 9.22
CA ARG A 113 2.91 17.62 9.53
C ARG A 113 2.44 16.91 10.81
N LEU A 114 3.22 15.97 11.33
CA LEU A 114 2.97 15.30 12.61
C LEU A 114 3.59 16.02 13.82
N ARG A 115 4.40 17.05 13.60
CA ARG A 115 5.00 17.83 14.70
C ARG A 115 3.97 18.74 15.37
N HIS A 116 4.10 18.94 16.68
CA HIS A 116 3.20 19.83 17.46
C HIS A 116 3.07 21.25 16.92
N SER A 117 4.06 21.71 16.15
CA SER A 117 4.03 23.03 15.49
C SER A 117 3.05 23.10 14.31
N ASP A 118 2.60 21.95 13.79
CA ASP A 118 1.69 21.88 12.65
C ASP A 118 0.23 21.71 13.10
N PRO A 119 -0.71 22.50 12.58
CA PRO A 119 -2.13 22.39 12.94
C PRO A 119 -2.77 21.03 12.64
N LEU A 120 -2.22 20.26 11.66
CA LEU A 120 -2.71 18.94 11.30
C LEU A 120 -2.38 17.88 12.36
N SER A 121 -1.30 18.05 13.13
CA SER A 121 -0.81 17.07 14.10
C SER A 121 -1.90 16.60 15.07
N ALA A 122 -2.57 17.52 15.74
CA ALA A 122 -3.62 17.18 16.70
C ALA A 122 -4.81 16.44 16.04
N ALA A 123 -5.20 16.84 14.83
CA ALA A 123 -6.28 16.18 14.09
C ALA A 123 -5.87 14.77 13.63
N ALA A 124 -4.60 14.58 13.25
CA ALA A 124 -4.06 13.30 12.83
C ALA A 124 -4.05 12.26 13.97
N TYR A 125 -3.48 12.60 15.12
CA TYR A 125 -3.47 11.68 16.27
C TYR A 125 -4.87 11.44 16.86
N LYS A 126 -5.76 12.45 16.79
CA LYS A 126 -7.18 12.24 17.10
C LYS A 126 -7.81 11.23 16.15
N ALA A 127 -7.55 11.30 14.84
CA ALA A 127 -8.07 10.34 13.87
C ALA A 127 -7.55 8.90 14.13
N VAL A 128 -6.26 8.76 14.46
CA VAL A 128 -5.68 7.45 14.87
C VAL A 128 -6.41 6.90 16.11
N ASN A 129 -6.61 7.73 17.13
CA ASN A 129 -7.32 7.31 18.35
C ASN A 129 -8.78 6.93 18.07
N GLU A 130 -9.49 7.72 17.25
CA GLU A 130 -10.88 7.44 16.84
C GLU A 130 -11.01 6.19 15.96
N LEU A 131 -9.97 5.86 15.20
CA LEU A 131 -9.92 4.62 14.44
C LEU A 131 -9.86 3.42 15.40
N GLY A 132 -9.00 3.46 16.43
CA GLY A 132 -8.84 2.41 17.43
C GLY A 132 -8.50 1.07 16.80
N ALA A 133 -7.56 1.03 15.86
CA ALA A 133 -7.13 -0.18 15.17
C ALA A 133 -5.92 -0.81 15.87
N ASP A 134 -5.84 -2.15 15.82
CA ASP A 134 -4.62 -2.89 16.12
C ASP A 134 -3.67 -2.85 14.93
N TYR A 135 -2.38 -3.09 15.18
CA TYR A 135 -1.30 -3.14 14.19
C TYR A 135 -1.10 -1.83 13.43
N VAL A 136 -1.46 -0.67 14.03
CA VAL A 136 -1.10 0.63 13.44
C VAL A 136 0.42 0.70 13.33
N ARG A 137 0.92 0.90 12.10
CA ARG A 137 2.36 0.95 11.81
C ARG A 137 2.87 2.37 11.91
N PHE A 138 3.97 2.61 12.65
CA PHE A 138 4.62 3.91 12.78
C PHE A 138 6.00 3.87 12.15
N VAL A 139 6.24 4.77 11.17
CA VAL A 139 7.41 4.71 10.31
C VAL A 139 8.18 6.04 10.33
N PRO A 140 9.18 6.20 11.23
CA PRO A 140 10.23 7.18 11.05
C PRO A 140 11.05 6.86 9.79
N TRP A 141 10.89 7.67 8.73
CA TRP A 141 11.33 7.33 7.39
C TRP A 141 12.15 8.46 6.74
N LEU A 142 13.10 8.08 5.89
CA LEU A 142 13.65 9.04 4.95
C LEU A 142 12.47 9.63 4.13
N PRO A 143 12.36 10.88 3.79
CA PRO A 143 13.43 11.84 3.59
C PRO A 143 13.58 12.88 4.71
N TYR A 144 13.22 12.58 5.94
CA TYR A 144 13.38 13.48 7.07
C TYR A 144 14.33 12.88 8.12
N PRO A 145 15.65 12.82 7.85
CA PRO A 145 16.58 12.08 8.72
C PRO A 145 16.62 12.61 10.16
N ARG A 146 16.40 13.92 10.39
CA ARG A 146 16.33 14.47 11.74
C ARG A 146 15.09 14.06 12.53
N LEU A 147 14.03 13.64 11.84
CA LEU A 147 12.79 13.16 12.45
C LEU A 147 12.78 11.62 12.60
N ALA A 148 13.81 10.94 12.07
CA ALA A 148 13.83 9.48 11.96
C ALA A 148 15.07 8.82 12.61
N VAL A 149 16.20 9.51 12.69
CA VAL A 149 17.47 8.97 13.15
C VAL A 149 17.87 9.60 14.47
N ALA A 150 18.01 8.77 15.51
CA ALA A 150 18.33 9.24 16.86
C ALA A 150 19.83 9.56 17.07
N GLU A 151 20.72 9.02 16.25
CA GLU A 151 22.16 9.27 16.30
C GLU A 151 22.71 9.53 14.89
N LEU A 152 22.64 10.78 14.43
CA LEU A 152 23.00 11.18 13.06
C LEU A 152 24.49 11.17 12.78
N GLU A 153 25.30 11.54 13.77
CA GLU A 153 26.76 11.56 13.64
C GLU A 153 27.40 10.32 14.29
N PRO A 154 28.50 9.81 13.73
CA PRO A 154 29.17 8.64 14.30
C PRO A 154 29.69 8.92 15.72
N PRO A 155 29.62 7.92 16.63
CA PRO A 155 30.23 8.06 17.94
C PRO A 155 31.74 8.26 17.83
N THR A 156 32.25 9.15 18.69
CA THR A 156 33.69 9.38 18.87
C THR A 156 34.12 8.90 20.25
N PRO A 157 35.42 8.77 20.56
CA PRO A 157 35.87 8.44 21.92
C PRO A 157 35.48 9.47 23.00
N GLN A 158 35.09 10.67 22.59
CA GLN A 158 34.75 11.78 23.50
C GLN A 158 33.26 11.93 23.70
N GLU A 159 32.45 11.69 22.67
CA GLU A 159 31.02 11.96 22.67
C GLU A 159 30.25 11.09 21.69
N THR A 160 28.95 10.95 21.97
CA THR A 160 27.93 10.37 21.07
C THR A 160 26.93 11.46 20.68
N SER A 161 26.18 11.25 19.62
CA SER A 161 25.23 12.27 19.08
C SER A 161 23.77 11.93 19.35
N TRP A 162 23.47 11.02 20.27
CA TRP A 162 22.10 10.61 20.59
C TRP A 162 21.20 11.79 20.94
N ASN A 163 20.11 11.97 20.15
CA ASN A 163 19.18 13.06 20.30
C ASN A 163 17.75 12.64 19.90
N PHE A 164 16.86 12.60 20.86
CA PHE A 164 15.46 12.21 20.68
C PHE A 164 14.49 13.41 20.65
N ASN A 165 14.97 14.64 20.78
CA ASN A 165 14.13 15.83 20.98
C ASN A 165 13.07 16.03 19.88
N LEU A 166 13.35 15.62 18.65
CA LEU A 166 12.40 15.73 17.52
C LEU A 166 11.56 14.48 17.33
N ILE A 167 12.07 13.32 17.76
CA ILE A 167 11.41 12.03 17.57
C ILE A 167 10.38 11.76 18.69
N ASP A 168 10.77 12.00 19.95
CA ASP A 168 9.97 11.69 21.14
C ASP A 168 8.57 12.32 21.14
N PRO A 169 8.36 13.59 20.78
CA PRO A 169 7.01 14.16 20.79
C PRO A 169 6.04 13.41 19.88
N MET A 170 6.46 13.08 18.65
CA MET A 170 5.63 12.35 17.69
C MET A 170 5.43 10.89 18.10
N MET A 171 6.50 10.24 18.59
CA MET A 171 6.43 8.86 19.08
C MET A 171 5.48 8.75 20.28
N LYS A 172 5.56 9.70 21.22
CA LYS A 172 4.68 9.77 22.39
C LYS A 172 3.23 9.95 21.98
N ASP A 173 2.94 10.91 21.11
CA ASP A 173 1.57 11.16 20.62
C ASP A 173 1.00 9.94 19.91
N PHE A 174 1.83 9.25 19.13
CA PHE A 174 1.44 8.00 18.47
C PHE A 174 1.10 6.90 19.49
N LEU A 175 1.96 6.67 20.48
CA LEU A 175 1.74 5.65 21.51
C LEU A 175 0.54 5.98 22.41
N ASP A 176 0.32 7.26 22.70
CA ASP A 176 -0.86 7.70 23.43
C ASP A 176 -2.15 7.53 22.59
N ALA A 177 -2.10 7.84 21.30
CA ALA A 177 -3.24 7.69 20.40
C ALA A 177 -3.62 6.22 20.14
N THR A 178 -2.65 5.30 20.26
CA THR A 178 -2.84 3.86 20.08
C THR A 178 -2.87 3.09 21.39
N ALA A 179 -3.05 3.77 22.52
CA ALA A 179 -3.02 3.14 23.84
C ALA A 179 -4.08 2.01 23.95
N GLY A 180 -3.64 0.82 24.35
CA GLY A 180 -4.48 -0.38 24.47
C GLY A 180 -4.56 -1.23 23.19
N HIS A 181 -3.95 -0.79 22.10
CA HIS A 181 -3.87 -1.52 20.84
C HIS A 181 -2.46 -2.03 20.54
N SER A 182 -2.35 -3.08 19.75
CA SER A 182 -1.06 -3.53 19.22
C SER A 182 -0.55 -2.54 18.17
N THR A 183 0.76 -2.27 18.20
CA THR A 183 1.41 -1.37 17.24
C THR A 183 2.60 -2.06 16.58
N ILE A 184 2.95 -1.64 15.37
CA ILE A 184 4.17 -2.05 14.66
C ILE A 184 5.06 -0.82 14.53
N LEU A 185 6.27 -0.87 15.08
CA LEU A 185 7.25 0.20 14.94
C LEU A 185 8.28 -0.16 13.90
N ASN A 186 8.47 0.72 12.92
CA ASN A 186 9.47 0.58 11.87
C ASN A 186 10.33 1.84 11.78
N PHE A 187 11.39 1.91 12.56
CA PHE A 187 12.43 2.93 12.38
C PHE A 187 13.32 2.52 11.20
N SER A 188 12.82 2.74 10.00
CA SER A 188 13.45 2.25 8.77
C SER A 188 14.69 3.02 8.35
N THR A 189 14.82 4.28 8.78
CA THR A 189 15.97 5.12 8.43
C THR A 189 17.09 4.93 9.43
N LEU A 190 18.21 4.51 8.93
CA LEU A 190 19.43 4.26 9.70
C LEU A 190 20.40 5.45 9.65
N PRO A 191 21.26 5.64 10.67
CA PRO A 191 22.39 6.52 10.56
C PRO A 191 23.28 6.12 9.36
N ALA A 192 23.59 7.06 8.46
CA ALA A 192 24.41 6.78 7.29
C ALA A 192 25.83 6.32 7.65
N TRP A 193 26.32 6.69 8.84
CA TRP A 193 27.64 6.27 9.33
C TRP A 193 27.76 4.77 9.63
N LEU A 194 26.65 4.05 9.78
CA LEU A 194 26.65 2.58 9.88
C LEU A 194 27.07 1.88 8.59
N PHE A 195 27.12 2.61 7.47
CA PHE A 195 27.42 2.06 6.16
C PHE A 195 28.77 2.53 5.61
N LYS A 196 29.33 1.74 4.71
CA LYS A 196 30.50 2.13 3.91
C LYS A 196 30.04 3.09 2.82
N THR A 197 30.29 4.37 2.99
CA THR A 197 30.02 5.42 2.02
C THR A 197 31.32 6.03 1.51
N ARG A 198 31.32 6.54 0.27
CA ARG A 198 32.52 7.18 -0.32
C ARG A 198 32.85 8.51 0.34
N GLN A 199 31.83 9.20 0.80
CA GLN A 199 31.88 10.49 1.50
C GLN A 199 30.84 10.45 2.62
N PRO A 200 30.99 11.26 3.67
CA PRO A 200 29.92 11.47 4.64
C PRO A 200 28.61 11.86 3.92
N VAL A 201 27.49 11.28 4.34
CA VAL A 201 26.18 11.57 3.77
C VAL A 201 25.65 12.83 4.46
N PRO A 202 25.47 13.95 3.74
CA PRO A 202 24.91 15.16 4.33
C PRO A 202 23.41 14.98 4.60
N TYR A 203 22.91 15.79 5.52
CA TYR A 203 21.48 15.91 5.80
C TYR A 203 21.12 17.37 6.07
N ALA A 204 19.87 17.75 5.80
CA ALA A 204 19.41 19.12 5.97
C ALA A 204 19.51 19.60 7.43
N ALA A 205 19.90 20.87 7.64
CA ALA A 205 19.91 21.49 8.96
C ALA A 205 18.49 21.73 9.48
N ASP A 206 17.56 22.10 8.58
CA ASP A 206 16.14 22.24 8.87
C ASP A 206 15.47 20.85 8.93
N PRO A 207 14.87 20.45 10.06
CA PRO A 207 14.22 19.15 10.21
C PRO A 207 12.98 18.97 9.30
N ASP A 208 12.39 20.08 8.84
CA ASP A 208 11.19 20.07 8.00
C ASP A 208 11.52 20.08 6.51
N GLN A 209 12.80 20.22 6.16
CA GLN A 209 13.25 20.16 4.78
C GLN A 209 13.31 18.72 4.30
N VAL A 210 12.58 18.42 3.21
CA VAL A 210 12.63 17.11 2.54
C VAL A 210 14.01 16.88 1.90
N ASP A 211 14.60 15.73 2.15
CA ASP A 211 15.89 15.32 1.58
C ASP A 211 15.81 13.90 0.99
N TRP A 212 15.32 13.81 -0.22
CA TRP A 212 15.24 12.54 -0.95
C TRP A 212 16.63 11.95 -1.30
N ASN A 213 17.71 12.70 -1.10
CA ASN A 213 19.07 12.27 -1.37
C ASN A 213 19.77 11.70 -0.13
N TYR A 214 19.11 11.66 1.02
CA TYR A 214 19.66 10.97 2.18
C TYR A 214 19.77 9.48 1.91
N THR A 215 20.97 9.06 1.48
CA THR A 215 21.26 7.67 1.12
C THR A 215 22.03 6.99 2.23
N GLN A 216 21.48 5.91 2.74
CA GLN A 216 22.06 5.19 3.88
C GLN A 216 23.16 4.22 3.45
N GLY A 217 23.26 3.89 2.16
CA GLY A 217 24.19 2.89 1.65
C GLY A 217 23.65 1.45 1.75
N THR A 218 24.38 0.52 1.15
CA THR A 218 24.00 -0.89 1.07
C THR A 218 24.86 -1.78 1.96
N GLU A 219 26.16 -1.53 2.05
CA GLU A 219 27.12 -2.35 2.78
C GLU A 219 27.38 -1.78 4.18
N LEU A 220 27.11 -2.55 5.23
CA LEU A 220 27.44 -2.16 6.60
C LEU A 220 28.96 -2.02 6.78
N ARG A 221 29.41 -1.02 7.55
CA ARG A 221 30.84 -0.87 7.90
C ARG A 221 31.28 -1.99 8.84
N ASP A 222 30.42 -2.39 9.78
CA ASP A 222 30.59 -3.59 10.58
C ASP A 222 29.85 -4.77 9.94
N SER A 223 30.59 -5.65 9.29
CA SER A 223 30.03 -6.83 8.60
C SER A 223 29.46 -7.89 9.56
N SER A 224 29.73 -7.81 10.87
CA SER A 224 29.12 -8.69 11.86
C SER A 224 27.65 -8.33 12.16
N GLY A 225 27.24 -7.10 11.84
CA GLY A 225 25.93 -6.53 12.16
C GLY A 225 25.76 -6.12 13.63
N ASN A 226 26.82 -6.19 14.46
CA ASN A 226 26.73 -5.85 15.88
C ASN A 226 26.43 -4.36 16.08
N GLU A 227 27.04 -3.46 15.27
CA GLU A 227 26.79 -2.03 15.40
C GLU A 227 25.31 -1.69 15.12
N VAL A 228 24.74 -2.20 14.03
CA VAL A 228 23.33 -1.94 13.68
C VAL A 228 22.40 -2.59 14.71
N GLY A 229 22.69 -3.79 15.19
CA GLY A 229 21.93 -4.44 16.24
C GLY A 229 21.95 -3.63 17.54
N ASN A 230 23.13 -3.16 17.98
CA ASN A 230 23.29 -2.35 19.18
C ASN A 230 22.59 -0.98 19.07
N TYR A 231 22.62 -0.35 17.89
CA TYR A 231 21.87 0.88 17.62
C TYR A 231 20.37 0.68 17.89
N TYR A 232 19.78 -0.39 17.33
CA TYR A 232 18.36 -0.68 17.56
C TYR A 232 18.05 -1.11 18.98
N ALA A 233 18.91 -1.89 19.62
CA ALA A 233 18.71 -2.27 21.03
C ALA A 233 18.70 -1.04 21.96
N ARG A 234 19.56 -0.03 21.72
CA ARG A 234 19.54 1.25 22.46
C ARG A 234 18.29 2.06 22.17
N LEU A 235 17.91 2.16 20.88
CA LEU A 235 16.69 2.85 20.46
C LEU A 235 15.45 2.24 21.13
N VAL A 236 15.31 0.93 21.13
CA VAL A 236 14.22 0.21 21.81
C VAL A 236 14.29 0.42 23.33
N SER A 237 15.49 0.29 23.94
CA SER A 237 15.68 0.49 25.37
C SER A 237 15.32 1.90 25.84
N TRP A 238 15.48 2.92 25.00
CA TRP A 238 15.03 4.28 25.27
C TRP A 238 13.55 4.32 25.63
N TYR A 239 12.71 3.61 24.89
CA TYR A 239 11.26 3.62 25.07
C TYR A 239 10.74 2.61 26.09
N ILE A 240 11.43 1.47 26.31
CA ILE A 240 10.90 0.39 27.18
C ILE A 240 11.60 0.28 28.54
N ASN A 241 12.90 0.61 28.61
CA ASN A 241 13.75 0.39 29.80
C ASN A 241 14.12 1.70 30.52
N GLY A 242 13.50 2.82 30.17
CA GLY A 242 13.78 4.12 30.76
C GLY A 242 15.12 4.71 30.35
N GLY A 243 15.75 4.18 29.28
CA GLY A 243 17.03 4.65 28.76
C GLY A 243 18.03 3.53 28.47
N PHE A 244 19.25 3.89 28.08
CA PHE A 244 20.32 2.95 27.70
C PHE A 244 21.71 3.48 28.09
N THR A 245 22.73 2.64 27.92
CA THR A 245 24.13 3.05 28.00
C THR A 245 24.72 3.08 26.59
N ASP A 246 25.34 4.21 26.23
CA ASP A 246 25.90 4.42 24.90
C ASP A 246 27.26 3.73 24.69
N GLU A 247 27.90 3.98 23.54
CA GLU A 247 29.18 3.41 23.12
C GLU A 247 30.33 3.81 24.05
N ASN A 248 30.22 4.97 24.70
CA ASN A 248 31.23 5.51 25.62
C ASN A 248 30.97 5.16 27.09
N GLY A 249 29.93 4.35 27.37
CA GLY A 249 29.55 3.99 28.72
C GLY A 249 28.73 5.06 29.45
N VAL A 250 28.27 6.12 28.76
CA VAL A 250 27.44 7.18 29.33
C VAL A 250 25.98 6.72 29.40
N ARG A 251 25.32 6.95 30.54
CA ARG A 251 23.90 6.63 30.73
C ARG A 251 23.01 7.73 30.22
N HIS A 252 22.14 7.41 29.26
CA HIS A 252 21.05 8.26 28.78
C HIS A 252 19.73 7.80 29.43
N LEU A 253 18.91 8.74 29.92
CA LEU A 253 17.67 8.45 30.62
C LEU A 253 16.48 9.12 29.92
N SER A 254 15.46 8.33 29.59
CA SER A 254 14.17 8.79 29.06
C SER A 254 13.06 8.78 30.12
N GLY A 255 13.11 7.80 31.01
CA GLY A 255 12.03 7.49 31.96
C GLY A 255 10.82 6.84 31.31
N TYR A 256 10.88 6.47 30.04
CA TYR A 256 9.79 5.78 29.34
C TYR A 256 9.76 4.28 29.66
N HIS A 257 8.54 3.72 29.76
CA HIS A 257 8.29 2.31 30.00
C HIS A 257 7.09 1.83 29.17
N TYR A 258 7.14 2.10 27.87
CA TYR A 258 6.10 1.67 26.93
C TYR A 258 6.20 0.17 26.64
N LYS A 259 5.12 -0.40 26.11
CA LYS A 259 5.14 -1.73 25.47
C LYS A 259 5.27 -1.54 23.98
N LEU A 260 6.19 -2.26 23.34
CA LEU A 260 6.39 -2.29 21.90
C LEU A 260 6.06 -3.70 21.39
N PRO A 261 4.79 -3.98 21.04
CA PRO A 261 4.35 -5.34 20.71
C PRO A 261 5.04 -5.92 19.49
N TYR A 262 5.25 -5.09 18.44
CA TYR A 262 5.92 -5.51 17.21
C TYR A 262 6.98 -4.51 16.80
N TRP A 263 8.09 -5.04 16.30
CA TRP A 263 9.15 -4.29 15.66
C TRP A 263 9.36 -4.81 14.25
N GLU A 264 9.23 -3.94 13.26
CA GLU A 264 9.52 -4.26 11.88
C GLU A 264 10.93 -3.82 11.51
N VAL A 265 11.65 -4.74 10.83
CA VAL A 265 13.08 -4.57 10.56
C VAL A 265 13.30 -4.03 9.17
N LEU A 266 13.63 -2.74 9.09
CA LEU A 266 13.87 -1.96 7.88
C LEU A 266 12.60 -1.82 7.00
N ASN A 267 12.70 -1.03 5.93
CA ASN A 267 11.63 -0.81 4.96
C ASN A 267 12.18 -0.98 3.55
N GLU A 268 11.36 -1.54 2.67
CA GLU A 268 11.63 -1.67 1.23
C GLU A 268 13.07 -2.12 0.92
N VAL A 269 13.50 -3.18 1.58
CA VAL A 269 14.90 -3.65 1.56
C VAL A 269 15.39 -4.10 0.18
N ASP A 270 14.46 -4.42 -0.72
CA ASP A 270 14.69 -4.71 -2.14
C ASP A 270 14.88 -3.42 -2.97
N PHE A 271 14.54 -2.26 -2.42
CA PHE A 271 14.57 -0.97 -3.10
C PHE A 271 15.43 0.09 -2.39
N GLU A 272 15.10 0.47 -1.14
CA GLU A 272 15.79 1.55 -0.41
C GLU A 272 17.26 1.22 -0.12
N HIS A 273 17.52 -0.03 0.29
CA HIS A 273 18.86 -0.51 0.61
C HIS A 273 19.50 -1.36 -0.49
N ASN A 274 18.70 -1.77 -1.49
CA ASN A 274 19.13 -2.62 -2.59
C ASN A 274 19.91 -3.86 -2.12
N THR A 275 19.40 -4.52 -1.07
CA THR A 275 20.01 -5.69 -0.47
C THR A 275 19.73 -6.96 -1.28
N THR A 276 20.57 -7.98 -1.09
CA THR A 276 20.18 -9.35 -1.44
C THR A 276 19.39 -10.00 -0.29
N PRO A 277 18.67 -11.10 -0.56
CA PRO A 277 18.00 -11.85 0.50
C PRO A 277 18.92 -12.29 1.63
N GLU A 278 20.16 -12.69 1.29
CA GLU A 278 21.19 -13.09 2.25
C GLU A 278 21.60 -11.91 3.15
N GLN A 279 21.95 -10.79 2.55
CA GLN A 279 22.35 -9.58 3.27
C GLN A 279 21.22 -9.07 4.19
N TYR A 280 19.99 -9.13 3.73
CA TYR A 280 18.85 -8.75 4.56
C TYR A 280 18.66 -9.71 5.75
N THR A 281 18.69 -11.02 5.51
CA THR A 281 18.51 -12.02 6.56
C THR A 281 19.58 -11.90 7.64
N GLU A 282 20.85 -11.70 7.26
CA GLU A 282 21.95 -11.47 8.20
C GLU A 282 21.73 -10.22 9.07
N ARG A 283 21.22 -9.12 8.49
CA ARG A 283 20.88 -7.89 9.22
C ARG A 283 19.69 -8.08 10.12
N TYR A 284 18.64 -8.71 9.62
CA TYR A 284 17.46 -9.05 10.39
C TYR A 284 17.84 -9.81 11.65
N ASP A 285 18.61 -10.88 11.51
CA ASP A 285 19.05 -11.71 12.64
C ASP A 285 19.90 -10.93 13.65
N ALA A 286 20.77 -10.03 13.19
CA ALA A 286 21.58 -9.21 14.06
C ALA A 286 20.72 -8.20 14.86
N ILE A 287 19.78 -7.53 14.20
CA ILE A 287 18.89 -6.54 14.81
C ILE A 287 17.94 -7.23 15.79
N VAL A 288 17.26 -8.29 15.34
CA VAL A 288 16.28 -9.04 16.13
C VAL A 288 16.95 -9.66 17.37
N GLY A 289 18.13 -10.27 17.21
CA GLY A 289 18.89 -10.84 18.33
C GLY A 289 19.26 -9.79 19.38
N ALA A 290 19.64 -8.59 18.96
CA ALA A 290 19.99 -7.50 19.88
C ALA A 290 18.75 -6.91 20.58
N ILE A 291 17.64 -6.70 19.85
CA ILE A 291 16.38 -6.22 20.44
C ILE A 291 15.82 -7.25 21.42
N HIS A 292 15.81 -8.53 21.06
CA HIS A 292 15.27 -9.59 21.92
C HIS A 292 15.97 -9.69 23.28
N GLN A 293 17.26 -9.34 23.36
CA GLN A 293 17.99 -9.27 24.64
C GLN A 293 17.46 -8.19 25.58
N VAL A 294 16.97 -7.07 25.05
CA VAL A 294 16.47 -5.93 25.84
C VAL A 294 14.95 -5.91 25.94
N SER A 295 14.26 -6.60 25.04
CA SER A 295 12.79 -6.71 24.95
C SER A 295 12.37 -8.12 24.52
N PRO A 296 12.37 -9.13 25.41
CA PRO A 296 12.03 -10.51 25.06
C PRO A 296 10.59 -10.72 24.59
N GLU A 297 9.68 -9.83 24.95
CA GLU A 297 8.25 -9.90 24.59
C GLU A 297 7.93 -9.30 23.22
N THR A 298 8.86 -8.54 22.64
CA THR A 298 8.65 -7.93 21.31
C THR A 298 8.67 -8.99 20.23
N LYS A 299 7.67 -8.98 19.37
CA LYS A 299 7.56 -9.79 18.16
C LYS A 299 8.12 -9.04 16.96
N PHE A 300 8.46 -9.79 15.90
CA PHE A 300 9.19 -9.21 14.78
C PHE A 300 8.48 -9.40 13.46
N VAL A 301 8.53 -8.33 12.63
CA VAL A 301 8.04 -8.30 11.26
C VAL A 301 9.23 -8.12 10.33
N GLY A 302 9.27 -8.83 9.23
CA GLY A 302 10.37 -8.77 8.30
C GLY A 302 9.96 -8.58 6.86
N LEU A 303 10.93 -8.14 6.05
CA LEU A 303 10.90 -7.88 4.62
C LEU A 303 10.40 -6.49 4.25
N ALA A 304 9.14 -6.11 4.49
CA ALA A 304 8.55 -4.86 3.99
C ALA A 304 8.92 -4.59 2.51
N LEU A 305 8.70 -5.59 1.63
CA LEU A 305 9.17 -5.51 0.24
C LEU A 305 8.35 -4.54 -0.59
N ALA A 306 9.02 -3.61 -1.29
CA ALA A 306 8.38 -2.69 -2.25
C ALA A 306 7.81 -3.42 -3.47
N MET A 307 8.51 -4.45 -3.97
CA MET A 307 8.21 -5.12 -5.24
C MET A 307 8.11 -6.65 -5.08
N PRO A 308 7.15 -7.17 -4.30
CA PRO A 308 7.06 -8.60 -3.98
C PRO A 308 6.96 -9.50 -5.22
N GLY A 309 6.35 -9.02 -6.32
CA GLY A 309 6.19 -9.78 -7.56
C GLY A 309 7.47 -9.95 -8.39
N VAL A 310 8.47 -9.08 -8.20
CA VAL A 310 9.77 -9.15 -8.92
C VAL A 310 10.89 -9.75 -8.07
N ALA A 311 10.68 -9.89 -6.77
CA ALA A 311 11.70 -10.34 -5.81
C ALA A 311 11.31 -11.62 -5.04
N PRO A 312 10.78 -12.67 -5.71
CA PRO A 312 10.24 -13.86 -5.02
C PRO A 312 11.29 -14.61 -4.19
N ARG A 313 12.57 -14.49 -4.56
CA ARG A 313 13.68 -15.12 -3.83
C ARG A 313 13.83 -14.60 -2.40
N PHE A 314 13.38 -13.36 -2.10
CA PHE A 314 13.36 -12.87 -0.72
C PHE A 314 12.49 -13.75 0.17
N PHE A 315 11.28 -14.09 -0.27
CA PHE A 315 10.39 -14.96 0.51
C PHE A 315 10.94 -16.37 0.64
N GLU A 316 11.47 -16.96 -0.44
CA GLU A 316 12.02 -18.31 -0.41
C GLU A 316 13.23 -18.42 0.52
N TYR A 317 14.09 -17.41 0.55
CA TYR A 317 15.29 -17.39 1.38
C TYR A 317 14.96 -17.08 2.83
N PHE A 318 14.22 -16.00 3.07
CA PHE A 318 13.90 -15.49 4.40
C PHE A 318 12.98 -16.42 5.19
N LEU A 319 12.02 -17.07 4.56
CA LEU A 319 11.11 -18.01 5.24
C LEU A 319 11.73 -19.39 5.51
N ASP A 320 12.91 -19.71 4.97
CA ASP A 320 13.60 -20.95 5.32
C ASP A 320 14.46 -20.73 6.58
N HIS A 321 13.98 -21.24 7.71
CA HIS A 321 14.64 -21.12 9.03
C HIS A 321 16.11 -21.54 9.04
N LYS A 322 16.56 -22.37 8.07
CA LYS A 322 17.97 -22.77 7.95
C LYS A 322 18.90 -21.61 7.58
N ASN A 323 18.35 -20.56 7.01
CA ASN A 323 19.10 -19.37 6.60
C ASN A 323 19.25 -18.35 7.73
N HIS A 324 18.56 -18.56 8.85
CA HIS A 324 18.60 -17.71 10.02
C HIS A 324 19.58 -18.21 11.09
N ARG A 325 20.00 -17.31 11.97
CA ARG A 325 20.69 -17.70 13.22
C ARG A 325 19.76 -18.56 14.07
N PRO A 326 20.30 -19.50 14.84
CA PRO A 326 19.48 -20.35 15.72
C PRO A 326 18.56 -19.52 16.63
N ASN A 327 17.28 -19.87 16.64
CA ASN A 327 16.22 -19.22 17.44
C ASN A 327 15.93 -17.75 17.06
N ALA A 328 16.28 -17.29 15.87
CA ALA A 328 15.81 -16.00 15.39
C ALA A 328 14.27 -16.03 15.26
N PRO A 329 13.52 -15.13 15.95
CA PRO A 329 12.07 -15.08 15.83
C PRO A 329 11.65 -14.66 14.40
N LEU A 330 10.56 -15.25 13.91
CA LEU A 330 10.00 -14.96 12.60
C LEU A 330 8.46 -14.94 12.73
N ASP A 331 7.91 -13.85 13.29
CA ASP A 331 6.49 -13.79 13.65
C ASP A 331 5.60 -13.40 12.48
N MET A 332 6.03 -12.41 11.66
CA MET A 332 5.31 -11.95 10.46
C MET A 332 6.28 -11.60 9.32
N ILE A 333 5.80 -11.74 8.10
CA ILE A 333 6.39 -11.12 6.91
C ILE A 333 5.49 -10.00 6.42
N SER A 334 6.09 -8.97 5.80
CA SER A 334 5.36 -7.84 5.22
C SER A 334 5.80 -7.50 3.81
N TYR A 335 4.89 -6.87 3.05
CA TYR A 335 5.15 -6.37 1.70
C TYR A 335 4.05 -5.41 1.25
N HIS A 336 4.33 -4.66 0.18
CA HIS A 336 3.58 -3.50 -0.24
C HIS A 336 2.87 -3.69 -1.58
N PHE A 337 1.82 -2.89 -1.79
CA PHE A 337 1.18 -2.71 -3.08
C PHE A 337 0.65 -1.30 -3.27
N TYR A 338 1.07 -0.68 -4.36
CA TYR A 338 0.50 0.58 -4.82
C TYR A 338 0.05 0.46 -6.27
N ALA A 339 -1.23 0.71 -6.51
CA ALA A 339 -1.71 0.92 -7.86
C ALA A 339 -1.16 2.24 -8.41
N SER A 340 -0.59 2.22 -9.62
CA SER A 340 0.02 3.40 -10.23
C SER A 340 -0.39 3.51 -11.70
N PRO A 341 -1.18 4.52 -12.06
CA PRO A 341 -1.58 4.72 -13.44
C PRO A 341 -0.42 5.29 -14.26
N SER A 342 -0.46 5.09 -15.57
CA SER A 342 0.49 5.73 -16.48
C SER A 342 0.24 7.25 -16.57
N ALA A 343 1.30 8.02 -16.84
CA ALA A 343 1.17 9.45 -17.08
C ALA A 343 0.17 9.72 -18.25
N GLY A 344 -0.73 10.69 -18.03
CA GLY A 344 -1.76 11.04 -19.01
C GLY A 344 -3.07 10.26 -18.88
N GLN A 345 -3.14 9.21 -18.07
CA GLN A 345 -4.42 8.61 -17.70
C GLN A 345 -5.23 9.56 -16.80
N THR A 346 -6.55 9.45 -16.89
CA THR A 346 -7.51 10.24 -16.09
C THR A 346 -8.32 9.35 -15.18
N LEU A 347 -9.14 9.92 -14.30
CA LEU A 347 -10.03 9.18 -13.40
C LEU A 347 -10.88 8.12 -14.15
N ASP A 348 -11.33 8.42 -15.36
CA ASP A 348 -12.12 7.49 -16.18
C ASP A 348 -11.35 6.22 -16.56
N SER A 349 -10.02 6.31 -16.71
CA SER A 349 -9.17 5.15 -16.97
C SER A 349 -8.57 4.55 -15.69
N TRP A 350 -8.34 5.35 -14.65
CA TRP A 350 -7.79 4.85 -13.38
C TRP A 350 -8.67 3.75 -12.76
N GLN A 351 -10.00 3.89 -12.87
CA GLN A 351 -10.95 2.90 -12.37
C GLN A 351 -10.76 1.49 -12.96
N TYR A 352 -10.16 1.37 -14.14
CA TYR A 352 -9.81 0.07 -14.74
C TYR A 352 -8.37 -0.32 -14.37
N THR A 353 -7.44 0.63 -14.47
CA THR A 353 -6.02 0.38 -14.19
C THR A 353 -5.79 -0.09 -12.75
N PHE A 354 -6.45 0.52 -11.76
CA PHE A 354 -6.25 0.18 -10.36
C PHE A 354 -6.71 -1.25 -10.06
N PHE A 355 -7.92 -1.61 -10.48
CA PHE A 355 -8.46 -2.95 -10.24
C PHE A 355 -7.79 -4.04 -11.10
N ASP A 356 -7.22 -3.71 -12.27
CA ASP A 356 -6.39 -4.63 -13.05
C ASP A 356 -5.05 -4.92 -12.36
N GLN A 357 -4.40 -3.88 -11.83
CA GLN A 357 -3.16 -4.02 -11.07
C GLN A 357 -3.39 -4.75 -9.74
N GLU A 358 -4.52 -4.51 -9.07
CA GLU A 358 -4.95 -5.28 -7.90
C GLU A 358 -5.06 -6.78 -8.23
N ALA A 359 -5.73 -7.14 -9.32
CA ALA A 359 -5.86 -8.54 -9.73
C ALA A 359 -4.49 -9.20 -9.96
N GLY A 360 -3.53 -8.47 -10.53
CA GLY A 360 -2.13 -8.89 -10.66
C GLY A 360 -1.45 -9.10 -9.30
N PHE A 361 -1.65 -8.16 -8.37
CA PHE A 361 -1.11 -8.25 -7.02
C PHE A 361 -1.69 -9.44 -6.24
N LEU A 362 -2.98 -9.71 -6.33
CA LEU A 362 -3.61 -10.86 -5.68
C LEU A 362 -3.01 -12.20 -6.15
N ASN A 363 -2.52 -12.29 -7.39
CA ASN A 363 -1.77 -13.46 -7.85
C ASN A 363 -0.39 -13.56 -7.15
N THR A 364 0.27 -12.41 -6.92
CA THR A 364 1.51 -12.36 -6.13
C THR A 364 1.24 -12.81 -4.68
N VAL A 365 0.16 -12.34 -4.06
CA VAL A 365 -0.23 -12.77 -2.70
C VAL A 365 -0.42 -14.28 -2.63
N ARG A 366 -1.17 -14.89 -3.57
CA ARG A 366 -1.34 -16.35 -3.62
C ARG A 366 -0.02 -17.11 -3.73
N PHE A 367 0.91 -16.58 -4.52
CA PHE A 367 2.23 -17.15 -4.68
C PHE A 367 3.06 -17.04 -3.38
N VAL A 368 3.07 -15.87 -2.73
CA VAL A 368 3.77 -15.65 -1.45
C VAL A 368 3.20 -16.58 -0.37
N GLU A 369 1.87 -16.67 -0.26
CA GLU A 369 1.21 -17.55 0.70
C GLU A 369 1.51 -19.03 0.45
N ALA A 370 1.68 -19.46 -0.79
CA ALA A 370 2.11 -20.83 -1.09
C ALA A 370 3.55 -21.12 -0.60
N ILE A 371 4.46 -20.15 -0.72
CA ILE A 371 5.83 -20.25 -0.17
C ILE A 371 5.78 -20.27 1.36
N ARG A 372 5.07 -19.31 1.97
CA ARG A 372 4.96 -19.19 3.43
C ARG A 372 4.39 -20.46 4.06
N LYS A 373 3.26 -20.96 3.56
CA LYS A 373 2.63 -22.21 4.05
C LYS A 373 3.54 -23.44 3.94
N ARG A 374 4.47 -23.44 2.97
CA ARG A 374 5.45 -24.51 2.78
C ARG A 374 6.66 -24.43 3.69
N LEU A 375 7.19 -23.22 3.91
CA LEU A 375 8.49 -23.01 4.60
C LEU A 375 8.33 -22.62 6.06
N SER A 376 7.33 -21.79 6.39
CA SER A 376 7.09 -21.25 7.74
C SER A 376 5.58 -21.02 7.95
N PRO A 377 4.79 -22.10 8.10
CA PRO A 377 3.32 -22.03 8.19
C PRO A 377 2.82 -21.24 9.42
N GLU A 378 3.63 -21.13 10.46
CA GLU A 378 3.34 -20.37 11.69
C GLU A 378 3.55 -18.87 11.54
N THR A 379 4.38 -18.42 10.58
CA THR A 379 4.61 -17.00 10.29
C THR A 379 3.35 -16.38 9.70
N ARG A 380 2.95 -15.23 10.23
CA ARG A 380 1.79 -14.46 9.77
C ARG A 380 2.15 -13.56 8.60
N THR A 381 1.15 -13.02 7.91
CA THR A 381 1.33 -12.10 6.78
C THR A 381 0.71 -10.75 7.09
N ASP A 382 1.49 -9.70 6.91
CA ASP A 382 1.09 -8.30 6.96
C ASP A 382 1.27 -7.67 5.57
N ILE A 383 0.23 -7.06 5.04
CA ILE A 383 0.34 -6.22 3.85
C ILE A 383 0.13 -4.80 4.35
N ASP A 384 1.20 -4.18 4.79
CA ASP A 384 1.23 -2.99 5.63
C ASP A 384 1.23 -1.67 4.86
N GLU A 385 1.39 -1.73 3.53
CA GLU A 385 1.26 -0.56 2.65
C GLU A 385 0.39 -0.88 1.43
N LEU A 386 -0.89 -0.54 1.53
CA LEU A 386 -1.85 -0.62 0.42
C LEU A 386 -2.32 0.78 0.00
N GLY A 387 -2.35 1.04 -1.30
CA GLY A 387 -2.86 2.31 -1.79
C GLY A 387 -2.68 2.52 -3.29
N ALA A 388 -2.69 3.79 -3.68
CA ALA A 388 -2.40 4.19 -5.06
C ALA A 388 -1.46 5.41 -5.06
N ILE A 389 -0.47 5.42 -5.95
CA ILE A 389 0.47 6.53 -6.14
C ILE A 389 0.28 7.10 -7.54
N LEU A 390 -0.02 8.40 -7.61
CA LEU A 390 -0.22 9.08 -8.88
C LEU A 390 1.13 9.51 -9.49
N PRO A 391 1.22 9.56 -10.83
CA PRO A 391 2.46 9.94 -11.53
C PRO A 391 2.91 11.39 -11.26
N THR A 392 2.05 12.22 -10.69
CA THR A 392 2.32 13.61 -10.33
C THR A 392 2.88 13.79 -8.92
N ASP A 393 2.86 12.73 -8.11
CA ASP A 393 3.34 12.80 -6.74
C ASP A 393 4.81 13.22 -6.66
N ASN A 394 5.12 14.06 -5.69
CA ASN A 394 6.48 14.56 -5.39
C ASN A 394 7.17 15.33 -6.54
N LYS A 395 6.44 15.76 -7.56
CA LYS A 395 7.02 16.60 -8.62
C LYS A 395 7.14 18.05 -8.15
N PRO A 396 8.33 18.67 -8.25
CA PRO A 396 8.49 20.07 -7.94
C PRO A 396 7.56 20.95 -8.80
N GLY A 397 6.75 21.80 -8.14
CA GLY A 397 5.83 22.73 -8.81
C GLY A 397 4.47 22.16 -9.20
N ASP A 398 4.27 20.84 -9.19
CA ASP A 398 3.01 20.18 -9.52
C ASP A 398 2.21 19.87 -8.24
N ASN A 399 1.76 20.90 -7.53
CA ASN A 399 0.87 20.74 -6.37
C ASN A 399 -0.61 20.66 -6.79
N ILE A 400 -0.91 19.84 -7.79
CA ILE A 400 -2.28 19.64 -8.26
C ILE A 400 -2.92 18.60 -7.33
N PRO A 401 -3.92 18.98 -6.52
CA PRO A 401 -4.63 17.99 -5.71
C PRO A 401 -5.34 16.97 -6.61
N PRO A 402 -5.42 15.71 -6.19
CA PRO A 402 -6.23 14.72 -6.89
C PRO A 402 -7.69 15.20 -7.06
N PRO A 403 -8.38 14.80 -8.15
CA PRO A 403 -9.78 15.14 -8.31
C PRO A 403 -10.62 14.57 -7.15
N PRO A 404 -11.71 15.23 -6.72
CA PRO A 404 -12.45 14.84 -5.50
C PRO A 404 -12.84 13.35 -5.44
N LEU A 405 -13.34 12.78 -6.53
CA LEU A 405 -13.71 11.35 -6.60
C LEU A 405 -12.53 10.37 -6.51
N TYR A 406 -11.30 10.86 -6.60
CA TYR A 406 -10.12 10.02 -6.42
C TYR A 406 -10.07 9.37 -5.03
N TRP A 407 -10.46 10.10 -4.00
CA TRP A 407 -10.46 9.56 -2.64
C TRP A 407 -11.49 8.43 -2.48
N ASN A 408 -12.64 8.53 -3.16
CA ASN A 408 -13.62 7.46 -3.21
C ASN A 408 -13.13 6.25 -4.02
N LEU A 409 -12.47 6.48 -5.17
CA LEU A 409 -11.84 5.41 -5.95
C LEU A 409 -10.78 4.66 -5.14
N ALA A 410 -9.89 5.39 -4.46
CA ALA A 410 -8.84 4.78 -3.64
C ALA A 410 -9.42 4.03 -2.42
N GLY A 411 -10.49 4.55 -1.80
CA GLY A 411 -11.24 3.84 -0.77
C GLY A 411 -11.94 2.58 -1.29
N ALA A 412 -12.52 2.64 -2.50
CA ALA A 412 -13.12 1.47 -3.15
C ALA A 412 -12.07 0.39 -3.47
N LEU A 413 -10.87 0.79 -3.90
CA LEU A 413 -9.73 -0.11 -4.11
C LEU A 413 -9.36 -0.83 -2.79
N TYR A 414 -9.24 -0.07 -1.68
CA TYR A 414 -8.94 -0.67 -0.38
C TYR A 414 -10.03 -1.64 0.08
N ALA A 415 -11.31 -1.29 -0.13
CA ALA A 415 -12.43 -2.16 0.25
C ALA A 415 -12.49 -3.46 -0.57
N ASP A 416 -12.16 -3.41 -1.87
CA ASP A 416 -12.03 -4.62 -2.71
C ASP A 416 -10.85 -5.48 -2.25
N LEU A 417 -9.68 -4.86 -2.04
CA LEU A 417 -8.51 -5.53 -1.46
C LEU A 417 -8.83 -6.18 -0.12
N PHE A 418 -9.54 -5.50 0.78
CA PHE A 418 -9.94 -6.08 2.06
C PHE A 418 -10.78 -7.36 1.89
N ILE A 419 -11.74 -7.36 0.95
CA ILE A 419 -12.55 -8.54 0.64
C ILE A 419 -11.66 -9.69 0.14
N GLU A 420 -10.83 -9.41 -0.87
CA GLU A 420 -10.03 -10.45 -1.53
C GLU A 420 -8.91 -10.99 -0.63
N LEU A 421 -8.26 -10.12 0.14
CA LEU A 421 -7.20 -10.51 1.09
C LEU A 421 -7.79 -11.28 2.29
N SER A 422 -9.00 -10.93 2.74
CA SER A 422 -9.71 -11.73 3.77
C SER A 422 -10.04 -13.13 3.27
N ARG A 423 -10.41 -13.28 1.99
CA ARG A 423 -10.60 -14.61 1.35
C ARG A 423 -9.31 -15.42 1.27
N LEU A 424 -8.16 -14.74 1.22
CA LEU A 424 -6.82 -15.35 1.18
C LEU A 424 -6.23 -15.57 2.58
N GLU A 425 -6.98 -15.27 3.64
CA GLU A 425 -6.59 -15.44 5.05
C GLU A 425 -5.37 -14.59 5.46
N ILE A 426 -5.20 -13.40 4.89
CA ILE A 426 -4.16 -12.44 5.29
C ILE A 426 -4.48 -11.90 6.68
N ASP A 427 -3.47 -11.82 7.56
CA ASP A 427 -3.65 -11.46 8.97
C ASP A 427 -3.82 -9.96 9.20
N VAL A 428 -3.02 -9.13 8.53
CA VAL A 428 -3.05 -7.67 8.67
C VAL A 428 -3.14 -7.01 7.30
N ILE A 429 -4.04 -6.01 7.17
CA ILE A 429 -4.32 -5.31 5.91
C ILE A 429 -4.25 -3.82 6.18
N GLY A 430 -3.07 -3.23 5.93
CA GLY A 430 -2.72 -1.86 6.26
C GLY A 430 -2.86 -0.90 5.09
N GLU A 431 -3.66 0.15 5.25
CA GLU A 431 -3.79 1.21 4.26
C GLU A 431 -2.69 2.27 4.45
N SER A 432 -1.99 2.65 3.42
CA SER A 432 -0.97 3.70 3.40
C SER A 432 -1.54 4.98 2.81
N GLN A 433 -1.27 6.10 3.40
CA GLN A 433 -0.76 6.47 4.71
C GLN A 433 -1.65 7.56 5.32
N LEU A 434 -1.58 7.76 6.64
CA LEU A 434 -2.44 8.74 7.32
C LEU A 434 -2.29 10.14 6.73
N ILE A 435 -1.04 10.63 6.56
CA ILE A 435 -0.76 11.95 5.99
C ILE A 435 0.24 11.85 4.85
N GLY A 436 -0.23 12.17 3.64
CA GLY A 436 0.59 12.58 2.51
C GLY A 436 0.38 14.06 2.22
N TYR A 437 1.33 14.71 1.56
CA TYR A 437 1.23 16.13 1.18
C TYR A 437 2.24 16.42 0.04
N PRO A 438 2.23 17.61 -0.57
CA PRO A 438 2.92 17.84 -1.86
C PRO A 438 4.37 17.38 -1.99
N THR A 439 5.13 17.29 -0.90
CA THR A 439 6.53 16.79 -0.92
C THR A 439 6.69 15.34 -0.47
N GLN A 440 5.58 14.68 -0.08
CA GLN A 440 5.59 13.30 0.39
C GLN A 440 4.29 12.58 0.00
N PHE A 441 4.21 12.12 -1.23
CA PHE A 441 3.13 11.29 -1.77
C PHE A 441 1.71 11.79 -1.44
N PRO A 442 1.29 12.96 -1.97
CA PRO A 442 -0.02 13.54 -1.66
C PRO A 442 -1.20 12.60 -1.99
N SER A 443 -1.07 11.76 -3.01
CA SER A 443 -2.16 10.86 -3.42
C SER A 443 -2.42 9.70 -2.47
N VAL A 444 -1.51 9.38 -1.55
CA VAL A 444 -1.75 8.31 -0.56
C VAL A 444 -2.36 8.84 0.75
N SER A 445 -2.63 10.15 0.87
CA SER A 445 -3.14 10.74 2.12
C SER A 445 -4.55 10.27 2.46
N MET A 446 -4.79 9.99 3.73
CA MET A 446 -6.13 9.79 4.31
C MET A 446 -6.66 11.04 5.00
N MET A 447 -5.80 12.03 5.22
CA MET A 447 -6.16 13.35 5.75
C MET A 447 -5.97 14.39 4.66
N ASP A 448 -6.92 15.29 4.51
CA ASP A 448 -6.73 16.50 3.72
C ASP A 448 -5.81 17.45 4.46
N TRP A 449 -4.63 17.72 3.88
CA TRP A 449 -3.59 18.55 4.50
C TRP A 449 -3.89 20.05 4.50
N THR A 450 -4.99 20.48 3.87
CA THR A 450 -5.44 21.88 3.87
C THR A 450 -6.60 22.12 4.82
N THR A 451 -7.52 21.16 4.93
CA THR A 451 -8.70 21.25 5.81
C THR A 451 -8.49 20.59 7.16
N ASN A 452 -7.43 19.79 7.31
CA ASN A 452 -7.14 18.97 8.49
C ASN A 452 -8.26 17.95 8.80
N ARG A 453 -8.97 17.46 7.78
CA ARG A 453 -10.06 16.50 7.92
C ARG A 453 -9.73 15.16 7.27
N PRO A 454 -10.24 14.05 7.81
CA PRO A 454 -10.19 12.78 7.13
C PRO A 454 -10.97 12.82 5.81
N ASN A 455 -10.41 12.19 4.76
CA ASN A 455 -11.08 12.04 3.46
C ASN A 455 -11.81 10.69 3.34
N ALA A 456 -12.36 10.38 2.17
CA ALA A 456 -13.15 9.16 1.96
C ALA A 456 -12.35 7.87 2.22
N ARG A 457 -11.03 7.84 2.01
CA ARG A 457 -10.19 6.67 2.31
C ARG A 457 -10.22 6.32 3.79
N PHE A 458 -10.01 7.31 4.67
CA PHE A 458 -10.09 7.11 6.11
C PHE A 458 -11.47 6.60 6.55
N TRP A 459 -12.53 7.18 5.98
CA TRP A 459 -13.90 6.80 6.35
C TRP A 459 -14.27 5.40 5.86
N VAL A 460 -13.74 4.96 4.72
CA VAL A 460 -13.88 3.56 4.26
C VAL A 460 -13.14 2.61 5.19
N LEU A 461 -11.87 2.91 5.52
CA LEU A 461 -11.12 2.11 6.47
C LEU A 461 -11.86 2.01 7.81
N LYS A 462 -12.35 3.14 8.33
CA LYS A 462 -13.09 3.16 9.59
C LYS A 462 -14.39 2.35 9.52
N LEU A 463 -15.15 2.46 8.43
CA LEU A 463 -16.36 1.67 8.22
C LEU A 463 -16.06 0.16 8.24
N ILE A 464 -15.01 -0.27 7.54
CA ILE A 464 -14.59 -1.66 7.49
C ILE A 464 -14.11 -2.13 8.87
N LYS A 465 -13.24 -1.36 9.52
CA LYS A 465 -12.65 -1.67 10.84
C LYS A 465 -13.72 -1.77 11.94
N ASP A 466 -14.71 -0.88 11.92
CA ASP A 466 -15.77 -0.89 12.92
C ASP A 466 -16.80 -2.02 12.70
N THR A 467 -16.78 -2.64 11.52
CA THR A 467 -17.78 -3.66 11.14
C THR A 467 -17.24 -5.07 11.12
N PHE A 468 -15.99 -5.27 10.64
CA PHE A 468 -15.43 -6.60 10.36
C PHE A 468 -14.19 -6.86 11.19
N HIS A 469 -14.09 -8.09 11.73
CA HIS A 469 -13.05 -8.47 12.69
C HIS A 469 -12.52 -9.87 12.40
N PRO A 470 -11.31 -10.22 12.90
CA PRO A 470 -10.88 -11.61 12.96
C PRO A 470 -11.93 -12.48 13.68
N GLY A 471 -12.22 -13.64 13.08
CA GLY A 471 -13.26 -14.56 13.55
C GLY A 471 -14.58 -14.46 12.80
N ASP A 472 -14.83 -13.40 12.04
CA ASP A 472 -16.00 -13.30 11.19
C ASP A 472 -15.97 -14.35 10.07
N GLN A 473 -17.14 -14.91 9.73
CA GLN A 473 -17.23 -15.96 8.74
C GLN A 473 -17.65 -15.38 7.39
N LEU A 474 -16.78 -15.49 6.40
CA LEU A 474 -17.12 -15.16 5.01
C LEU A 474 -17.99 -16.26 4.43
N VAL A 475 -19.10 -15.89 3.80
CA VAL A 475 -20.03 -16.84 3.17
C VAL A 475 -19.99 -16.74 1.65
N LYS A 476 -20.34 -17.82 0.97
CA LYS A 476 -20.40 -17.84 -0.48
C LYS A 476 -21.36 -16.74 -0.98
N THR A 477 -20.79 -15.76 -1.69
CA THR A 477 -21.50 -14.61 -2.25
C THR A 477 -21.18 -14.50 -3.73
N SER A 478 -22.14 -14.13 -4.55
CA SER A 478 -21.97 -13.90 -5.98
C SER A 478 -22.77 -12.71 -6.46
N ILE A 479 -22.25 -12.02 -7.46
CA ILE A 479 -22.93 -10.92 -8.16
C ILE A 479 -22.68 -11.05 -9.67
N GLY A 480 -23.69 -10.75 -10.46
CA GLY A 480 -23.66 -10.88 -11.91
C GLY A 480 -23.05 -9.68 -12.67
N SER A 481 -22.09 -8.98 -12.04
CA SER A 481 -21.41 -7.82 -12.65
C SER A 481 -19.93 -7.77 -12.27
N PRO A 482 -19.01 -7.51 -13.20
CA PRO A 482 -17.60 -7.27 -12.90
C PRO A 482 -17.34 -5.89 -12.27
N ASP A 483 -18.32 -4.99 -12.34
CA ASP A 483 -18.22 -3.60 -11.92
C ASP A 483 -18.55 -3.40 -10.43
N VAL A 484 -19.08 -4.43 -9.79
CA VAL A 484 -19.40 -4.45 -8.36
C VAL A 484 -18.81 -5.70 -7.74
N VAL A 485 -18.21 -5.57 -6.56
CA VAL A 485 -17.84 -6.69 -5.72
C VAL A 485 -18.72 -6.73 -4.48
N ALA A 486 -19.01 -7.92 -3.98
CA ALA A 486 -19.81 -8.12 -2.78
C ALA A 486 -19.31 -9.32 -1.98
N GLN A 487 -19.31 -9.19 -0.64
CA GLN A 487 -18.99 -10.28 0.27
C GLN A 487 -19.91 -10.27 1.50
N GLY A 488 -20.61 -11.38 1.73
CA GLY A 488 -21.39 -11.61 2.93
C GLY A 488 -20.53 -12.12 4.09
N PHE A 489 -20.81 -11.63 5.28
CA PHE A 489 -20.14 -12.01 6.52
C PHE A 489 -21.18 -12.37 7.58
N ILE A 490 -20.93 -13.43 8.34
CA ILE A 490 -21.62 -13.71 9.59
C ILE A 490 -20.71 -13.21 10.71
N THR A 491 -21.18 -12.22 11.44
CA THR A 491 -20.47 -11.58 12.55
C THR A 491 -21.21 -11.82 13.87
N PRO A 492 -20.60 -11.59 15.03
CA PRO A 492 -21.31 -11.63 16.31
C PRO A 492 -22.51 -10.66 16.39
N ALA A 493 -22.48 -9.58 15.60
CA ALA A 493 -23.55 -8.58 15.50
C ALA A 493 -24.62 -8.90 14.44
N GLY A 494 -24.59 -10.06 13.81
CA GLY A 494 -25.54 -10.51 12.78
C GLY A 494 -24.94 -10.60 11.38
N HIS A 495 -25.81 -10.66 10.40
CA HIS A 495 -25.44 -10.75 8.99
C HIS A 495 -25.01 -9.38 8.45
N LYS A 496 -23.90 -9.34 7.73
CA LYS A 496 -23.36 -8.15 7.11
C LYS A 496 -23.00 -8.43 5.65
N LEU A 497 -23.16 -7.42 4.79
CA LEU A 497 -22.73 -7.50 3.40
C LEU A 497 -21.90 -6.26 3.10
N LEU A 498 -20.64 -6.44 2.71
CA LEU A 498 -19.81 -5.38 2.15
C LEU A 498 -19.99 -5.37 0.63
N VAL A 499 -20.34 -4.22 0.07
CA VAL A 499 -20.56 -4.01 -1.37
C VAL A 499 -19.74 -2.81 -1.83
N VAL A 500 -19.06 -2.95 -2.96
CA VAL A 500 -18.19 -1.91 -3.54
C VAL A 500 -18.56 -1.68 -5.00
N ASN A 501 -18.91 -0.45 -5.35
CA ASN A 501 -19.00 0.00 -6.73
C ASN A 501 -17.60 0.40 -7.24
N LYS A 502 -17.08 -0.29 -8.24
CA LYS A 502 -15.74 -0.06 -8.80
C LYS A 502 -15.71 0.96 -9.96
N ARG A 503 -16.83 1.66 -10.23
CA ARG A 503 -16.98 2.49 -11.41
C ARG A 503 -17.35 3.94 -11.10
N ASN A 504 -16.94 4.81 -12.02
CA ASN A 504 -17.21 6.26 -12.00
C ASN A 504 -18.64 6.59 -12.48
N HIS A 505 -19.61 5.73 -12.18
CA HIS A 505 -21.02 5.99 -12.40
C HIS A 505 -21.88 5.22 -11.40
N ALA A 506 -23.09 5.69 -11.18
CA ALA A 506 -24.01 5.00 -10.29
C ALA A 506 -24.45 3.66 -10.88
N ILE A 507 -24.50 2.63 -10.03
CA ILE A 507 -24.96 1.29 -10.38
C ILE A 507 -26.12 0.93 -9.47
N GLU A 508 -27.26 0.51 -10.06
CA GLU A 508 -28.35 -0.07 -9.30
C GLU A 508 -28.14 -1.58 -9.18
N ILE A 509 -28.22 -2.11 -7.98
CA ILE A 509 -28.14 -3.54 -7.69
C ILE A 509 -29.45 -4.05 -7.10
N LEU A 510 -29.73 -5.35 -7.26
CA LEU A 510 -30.83 -6.05 -6.61
C LEU A 510 -30.28 -6.90 -5.47
N LEU A 511 -30.77 -6.63 -4.26
CA LEU A 511 -30.43 -7.37 -3.05
C LEU A 511 -31.71 -7.89 -2.41
N PRO A 512 -32.03 -9.18 -2.56
CA PRO A 512 -33.22 -9.77 -1.92
C PRO A 512 -33.21 -9.58 -0.40
N ASP A 513 -34.38 -9.39 0.17
CA ASP A 513 -34.62 -9.20 1.61
C ASP A 513 -33.97 -7.93 2.23
N ALA A 514 -33.58 -6.97 1.40
CA ALA A 514 -32.91 -5.76 1.86
C ALA A 514 -33.85 -4.76 2.56
N GLU A 515 -35.15 -4.85 2.37
CA GLU A 515 -36.13 -3.92 2.94
C GLU A 515 -36.16 -3.85 4.48
N LYS A 516 -35.49 -4.78 5.15
CA LYS A 516 -35.37 -4.82 6.62
C LYS A 516 -33.98 -4.45 7.11
N ALA A 517 -33.12 -4.06 6.20
CA ALA A 517 -31.69 -3.81 6.47
C ALA A 517 -31.39 -2.31 6.57
N THR A 518 -30.30 -2.01 7.24
CA THR A 518 -29.69 -0.67 7.28
C THR A 518 -28.43 -0.67 6.46
N ALA A 519 -28.21 0.35 5.63
CA ALA A 519 -27.00 0.58 4.88
C ALA A 519 -26.19 1.72 5.50
N LEU A 520 -24.89 1.47 5.69
CA LEU A 520 -23.88 2.49 5.98
C LEU A 520 -23.03 2.67 4.74
N THR A 521 -22.96 3.89 4.19
CA THR A 521 -22.32 4.14 2.90
C THR A 521 -21.33 5.31 2.97
N VAL A 522 -20.12 5.09 2.49
CA VAL A 522 -19.14 6.14 2.15
C VAL A 522 -19.14 6.28 0.63
N ASP A 523 -19.51 7.45 0.15
CA ASP A 523 -19.58 7.80 -1.27
C ASP A 523 -19.33 9.31 -1.49
N SER A 524 -19.54 9.79 -2.70
CA SER A 524 -19.37 11.22 -3.03
C SER A 524 -20.34 12.14 -2.29
N GLU A 525 -21.49 11.64 -1.83
CA GLU A 525 -22.45 12.43 -1.04
C GLU A 525 -22.07 12.50 0.45
N ALA A 526 -21.35 11.49 0.98
CA ALA A 526 -20.75 11.57 2.31
C ALA A 526 -19.60 12.59 2.35
N ALA A 527 -18.99 12.87 1.20
CA ALA A 527 -17.85 13.77 1.03
C ALA A 527 -16.68 13.42 2.00
N GLU A 528 -16.25 14.37 2.82
CA GLU A 528 -15.20 14.19 3.84
C GLU A 528 -15.77 13.82 5.23
N GLY A 529 -16.93 13.20 5.26
CA GLY A 529 -17.64 12.82 6.49
C GLY A 529 -17.73 11.32 6.70
N PRO A 530 -18.22 10.90 7.87
CA PRO A 530 -18.44 9.49 8.18
C PRO A 530 -19.52 8.87 7.28
N ALA A 531 -19.57 7.55 7.26
CA ALA A 531 -20.58 6.80 6.52
C ALA A 531 -22.01 7.28 6.84
N ARG A 532 -22.79 7.51 5.79
CA ARG A 532 -24.22 7.86 5.92
C ARG A 532 -25.05 6.61 6.22
N SER A 533 -25.99 6.73 7.14
CA SER A 533 -26.90 5.65 7.50
C SER A 533 -28.25 5.84 6.82
N VAL A 534 -28.74 4.78 6.15
CA VAL A 534 -30.03 4.76 5.45
C VAL A 534 -30.75 3.45 5.74
N ASN A 535 -32.02 3.52 6.17
CA ASN A 535 -32.88 2.35 6.24
C ASN A 535 -33.36 2.00 4.83
N LEU A 536 -33.14 0.78 4.40
CA LEU A 536 -33.54 0.35 3.07
C LEU A 536 -35.05 0.08 3.04
N THR A 537 -35.71 0.54 1.99
CA THR A 537 -37.18 0.44 1.84
C THR A 537 -37.62 -0.53 0.75
N GLY A 538 -36.64 -1.24 0.14
CA GLY A 538 -36.87 -2.20 -0.93
C GLY A 538 -35.59 -2.93 -1.31
N GLU A 539 -35.72 -3.84 -2.24
CA GLU A 539 -34.61 -4.70 -2.69
C GLU A 539 -33.62 -4.01 -3.66
N ARG A 540 -33.97 -2.82 -4.20
CA ARG A 540 -33.10 -2.07 -5.10
C ARG A 540 -32.26 -1.08 -4.33
N ILE A 541 -30.94 -1.15 -4.53
CA ILE A 541 -29.98 -0.27 -3.90
C ILE A 541 -29.21 0.45 -5.00
N LYS A 542 -29.20 1.78 -4.96
CA LYS A 542 -28.35 2.61 -5.80
C LYS A 542 -27.02 2.82 -5.11
N LEU A 543 -25.95 2.42 -5.78
CA LEU A 543 -24.56 2.66 -5.38
C LEU A 543 -24.04 3.83 -6.20
N GLU A 544 -23.72 4.96 -5.57
CA GLU A 544 -23.09 6.10 -6.21
C GLU A 544 -21.67 5.75 -6.73
N PRO A 545 -21.03 6.60 -7.57
CA PRO A 545 -19.68 6.35 -8.05
C PRO A 545 -18.72 5.99 -6.91
N PHE A 546 -18.02 4.86 -7.04
CA PHE A 546 -17.06 4.34 -6.06
C PHE A 546 -17.60 4.18 -4.64
N ALA A 547 -18.92 4.02 -4.48
CA ALA A 547 -19.52 3.81 -3.18
C ALA A 547 -19.02 2.51 -2.51
N VAL A 548 -18.70 2.62 -1.22
CA VAL A 548 -18.45 1.47 -0.33
C VAL A 548 -19.60 1.42 0.68
N THR A 549 -20.35 0.32 0.69
CA THR A 549 -21.57 0.17 1.46
C THR A 549 -21.52 -1.10 2.31
N VAL A 550 -21.84 -0.96 3.60
CA VAL A 550 -22.13 -2.09 4.49
C VAL A 550 -23.63 -2.17 4.71
N VAL A 551 -24.24 -3.29 4.32
CA VAL A 551 -25.64 -3.61 4.62
C VAL A 551 -25.68 -4.53 5.83
N SER A 552 -26.60 -4.27 6.76
CA SER A 552 -26.76 -4.98 8.04
C SER A 552 -28.19 -5.42 8.26
N TRP A 553 -28.40 -6.69 8.61
CA TRP A 553 -29.68 -7.28 9.01
C TRP A 553 -29.70 -7.59 10.48
#